data_9169afd9ca97a066efd07b05b8659980
#
_entry.id   9169afd9ca97a066efd07b05b8659980
#
_cell.length_a   1.000
_cell.length_b   1.000
_cell.length_c   1.000
_cell.angle_alpha   90.00
_cell.angle_beta   90.00
_cell.angle_gamma   90.00
#
_symmetry.space_group_name_H-M   'P 1'
#
loop_
_entity.id
_entity.type
_entity.pdbx_description
1 polymer ?
#
loop_
_entity_poly.entity_id
_entity_poly.type
_entity_poly.pdbx_seq_one_letter_code
_entity_poly.pdbx_strand_id
1 'polypeptide(L)'
;MPEEAIEIADKQAIFVRRFDARLRAELKKLVTEDLIEEHRATFGKRRSDALERVLTHFRSAAVADKYAILAVKPFAEYRIVALSGRRGVPPRAVDDQVFASEQEALHGVFLKRVRDLMDS
;
A
#
# COMPACT_ATOMS: atom_id res chain seq x y z
N MET A 1 28.53 1.75 23.84
CA MET A 1 27.16 1.28 24.10
C MET A 1 27.23 -0.03 24.87
N PRO A 2 26.45 -0.21 25.95
CA PRO A 2 26.47 -1.46 26.68
C PRO A 2 26.01 -2.63 25.81
N GLU A 3 26.66 -3.76 25.95
CA GLU A 3 26.35 -5.00 25.23
C GLU A 3 24.91 -5.46 25.43
N GLU A 4 24.36 -5.30 26.63
CA GLU A 4 22.98 -5.58 26.96
C GLU A 4 21.97 -4.79 26.14
N ALA A 5 22.24 -3.51 25.86
CA ALA A 5 21.36 -2.66 25.07
C ALA A 5 21.32 -3.12 23.61
N ILE A 6 22.43 -3.63 23.06
CA ILE A 6 22.50 -4.18 21.71
C ILE A 6 21.67 -5.46 21.62
N GLU A 7 21.77 -6.35 22.60
CA GLU A 7 20.97 -7.57 22.64
C GLU A 7 19.47 -7.31 22.69
N ILE A 8 19.02 -6.34 23.49
CA ILE A 8 17.62 -5.95 23.59
C ILE A 8 17.12 -5.42 22.26
N ALA A 9 17.89 -4.55 21.60
CA ALA A 9 17.54 -3.99 20.30
C ALA A 9 17.40 -5.09 19.24
N ASP A 10 18.32 -6.05 19.21
CA ASP A 10 18.28 -7.19 18.28
C ASP A 10 17.05 -8.07 18.50
N LYS A 11 16.71 -8.36 19.76
CA LYS A 11 15.52 -9.14 20.11
C LYS A 11 14.23 -8.42 19.70
N GLN A 12 14.16 -7.10 19.89
CA GLN A 12 13.02 -6.28 19.47
C GLN A 12 12.88 -6.29 17.96
N ALA A 13 13.98 -6.14 17.22
CA ALA A 13 13.97 -6.18 15.76
C ALA A 13 13.49 -7.53 15.22
N ILE A 14 13.89 -8.64 15.82
CA ILE A 14 13.42 -9.98 15.48
C ILE A 14 11.92 -10.13 15.77
N PHE A 15 11.47 -9.64 16.92
CA PHE A 15 10.05 -9.67 17.30
C PHE A 15 9.19 -8.90 16.30
N VAL A 16 9.59 -7.69 15.95
CA VAL A 16 8.87 -6.84 14.96
C VAL A 16 8.78 -7.55 13.61
N ARG A 17 9.87 -8.12 13.12
CA ARG A 17 9.88 -8.86 11.85
C ARG A 17 8.93 -10.06 11.85
N ARG A 18 8.89 -10.79 12.94
CA ARG A 18 7.97 -11.94 13.10
C ARG A 18 6.53 -11.49 13.16
N PHE A 19 6.25 -10.39 13.87
CA PHE A 19 4.93 -9.80 13.94
C PHE A 19 4.46 -9.33 12.55
N ASP A 20 5.31 -8.64 11.80
CA ASP A 20 4.99 -8.17 10.45
C ASP A 20 4.73 -9.33 9.49
N ALA A 21 5.50 -10.41 9.60
CA ALA A 21 5.31 -11.60 8.78
C ALA A 21 3.97 -12.27 9.07
N ARG A 22 3.57 -12.37 10.34
CA ARG A 22 2.26 -12.90 10.75
C ARG A 22 1.13 -12.00 10.25
N LEU A 23 1.28 -10.70 10.41
CA LEU A 23 0.29 -9.72 9.95
C LEU A 23 0.08 -9.84 8.44
N ARG A 24 1.15 -9.89 7.65
CA ARG A 24 1.06 -10.07 6.20
C ARG A 24 0.37 -11.40 5.84
N ALA A 25 0.69 -12.48 6.54
CA ALA A 25 0.05 -13.77 6.30
C ALA A 25 -1.46 -13.71 6.57
N GLU A 26 -1.87 -13.05 7.64
CA GLU A 26 -3.30 -12.87 7.95
C GLU A 26 -3.99 -11.97 6.92
N LEU A 27 -3.34 -10.88 6.51
CA LEU A 27 -3.90 -9.98 5.50
C LEU A 27 -4.06 -10.66 4.14
N LYS A 28 -3.10 -11.52 3.75
CA LYS A 28 -3.20 -12.29 2.50
C LYS A 28 -4.45 -13.17 2.47
N LYS A 29 -4.85 -13.73 3.61
CA LYS A 29 -6.07 -14.54 3.71
C LYS A 29 -7.34 -13.71 3.49
N LEU A 30 -7.31 -12.42 3.80
CA LEU A 30 -8.44 -11.52 3.60
C LEU A 30 -8.60 -11.11 2.13
N VAL A 31 -7.54 -11.18 1.34
CA VAL A 31 -7.56 -10.77 -0.07
C VAL A 31 -8.21 -11.86 -0.91
N THR A 32 -9.42 -11.57 -1.37
CA THR A 32 -10.20 -12.44 -2.26
C THR A 32 -10.66 -11.63 -3.48
N GLU A 33 -11.17 -12.30 -4.49
CA GLU A 33 -11.77 -11.61 -5.65
C GLU A 33 -12.93 -10.72 -5.22
N ASP A 34 -13.72 -11.19 -4.25
CA ASP A 34 -14.84 -10.41 -3.71
C ASP A 34 -14.40 -9.14 -3.02
N LEU A 35 -13.28 -9.19 -2.26
CA LEU A 35 -12.72 -8.02 -1.60
C LEU A 35 -12.19 -7.01 -2.61
N ILE A 36 -11.54 -7.48 -3.66
CA ILE A 36 -11.04 -6.63 -4.74
C ILE A 36 -12.20 -5.93 -5.45
N GLU A 37 -13.26 -6.66 -5.76
CA GLU A 37 -14.46 -6.10 -6.39
C GLU A 37 -15.18 -5.14 -5.44
N GLU A 38 -15.22 -5.42 -4.15
CA GLU A 38 -15.76 -4.51 -3.15
C GLU A 38 -15.05 -3.17 -3.17
N HIS A 39 -13.71 -3.16 -3.24
CA HIS A 39 -12.95 -1.92 -3.32
C HIS A 39 -13.32 -1.11 -4.56
N ARG A 40 -13.48 -1.78 -5.70
CA ARG A 40 -13.88 -1.13 -6.94
C ARG A 40 -15.27 -0.51 -6.84
N ALA A 41 -16.20 -1.21 -6.21
CA ALA A 41 -17.62 -0.84 -6.17
C ALA A 41 -17.98 0.13 -5.04
N THR A 42 -17.16 0.23 -3.98
CA THR A 42 -17.51 0.98 -2.76
C THR A 42 -16.78 2.32 -2.62
N PHE A 43 -16.32 2.90 -3.71
CA PHE A 43 -15.68 4.22 -3.66
C PHE A 43 -16.64 5.25 -3.02
N GLY A 44 -16.18 5.86 -1.93
CA GLY A 44 -16.99 6.81 -1.16
C GLY A 44 -18.12 6.20 -0.33
N LYS A 45 -18.23 4.87 -0.26
CA LYS A 45 -19.25 4.15 0.50
C LYS A 45 -18.63 3.41 1.68
N ARG A 46 -19.48 2.88 2.56
CA ARG A 46 -19.06 2.05 3.68
C ARG A 46 -18.45 0.74 3.17
N ARG A 47 -17.32 0.34 3.78
CA ARG A 47 -16.58 -0.86 3.42
C ARG A 47 -16.67 -1.91 4.52
N SER A 48 -16.44 -3.18 4.16
CA SER A 48 -16.37 -4.28 5.12
C SER A 48 -15.15 -4.14 6.05
N ASP A 49 -15.21 -4.79 7.21
CA ASP A 49 -14.08 -4.81 8.16
C ASP A 49 -12.83 -5.42 7.53
N ALA A 50 -12.98 -6.47 6.70
CA ALA A 50 -11.87 -7.12 6.02
C ALA A 50 -11.16 -6.13 5.08
N LEU A 51 -11.90 -5.39 4.27
CA LEU A 51 -11.35 -4.38 3.37
C LEU A 51 -10.69 -3.24 4.15
N GLU A 52 -11.32 -2.76 5.23
CA GLU A 52 -10.76 -1.70 6.07
C GLU A 52 -9.43 -2.13 6.71
N ARG A 53 -9.28 -3.37 7.13
CA ARG A 53 -8.02 -3.91 7.66
C ARG A 53 -6.89 -3.87 6.63
N VAL A 54 -7.18 -4.31 5.41
CA VAL A 54 -6.21 -4.28 4.31
C VAL A 54 -5.82 -2.85 3.97
N LEU A 55 -6.79 -1.94 3.88
CA LEU A 55 -6.53 -0.53 3.58
C LEU A 55 -5.72 0.15 4.68
N THR A 56 -6.00 -0.14 5.95
CA THR A 56 -5.25 0.41 7.07
C THR A 56 -3.78 -0.02 7.01
N HIS A 57 -3.52 -1.28 6.69
CA HIS A 57 -2.15 -1.76 6.50
C HIS A 57 -1.44 -0.98 5.37
N PHE A 58 -2.11 -0.76 4.25
CA PHE A 58 -1.51 -0.01 3.14
C PHE A 58 -1.23 1.45 3.50
N ARG A 59 -2.11 2.10 4.26
CA ARG A 59 -1.93 3.48 4.73
C ARG A 59 -0.76 3.63 5.69
N SER A 60 -0.45 2.58 6.45
CA SER A 60 0.65 2.60 7.42
C SER A 60 2.02 2.32 6.82
N ALA A 61 2.10 2.03 5.52
CA ALA A 61 3.36 1.77 4.83
C ALA A 61 4.27 3.01 4.83
N ALA A 62 5.59 2.79 4.77
CA ALA A 62 6.56 3.86 4.66
C ALA A 62 6.32 4.70 3.40
N VAL A 63 6.72 5.99 3.44
CA VAL A 63 6.52 6.91 2.31
C VAL A 63 7.37 6.51 1.10
N ALA A 64 8.61 6.00 1.33
CA ALA A 64 9.48 5.56 0.25
C ALA A 64 8.79 4.46 -0.58
N ASP A 65 8.76 4.63 -1.88
CA ASP A 65 8.11 3.74 -2.86
C ASP A 65 6.59 3.57 -2.67
N LYS A 66 5.97 4.40 -1.86
CA LYS A 66 4.52 4.40 -1.70
C LYS A 66 3.86 4.93 -2.96
N TYR A 67 2.82 4.25 -3.42
CA TYR A 67 2.07 4.67 -4.60
C TYR A 67 1.23 5.90 -4.33
N ALA A 68 1.15 6.77 -5.32
CA ALA A 68 0.31 7.96 -5.31
C ALA A 68 -0.27 8.19 -6.71
N ILE A 69 -1.28 9.04 -6.79
CA ILE A 69 -1.92 9.39 -8.06
C ILE A 69 -1.45 10.76 -8.48
N LEU A 70 -1.03 10.86 -9.74
CA LEU A 70 -0.69 12.13 -10.38
C LEU A 70 -1.79 12.49 -11.38
N ALA A 71 -2.41 13.65 -11.18
CA ALA A 71 -3.34 14.21 -12.18
C ALA A 71 -2.53 14.89 -13.29
N VAL A 72 -2.36 14.22 -14.42
CA VAL A 72 -1.65 14.77 -15.57
C VAL A 72 -2.51 15.82 -16.24
N LYS A 73 -3.78 15.51 -16.45
CA LYS A 73 -4.82 16.44 -16.89
C LYS A 73 -5.98 16.33 -15.91
N PRO A 74 -6.28 17.37 -15.12
CA PRO A 74 -7.36 17.32 -14.15
C PRO A 74 -8.68 16.85 -14.77
N PHE A 75 -9.33 15.90 -14.12
CA PHE A 75 -10.61 15.29 -14.53
C PHE A 75 -10.56 14.47 -15.81
N ALA A 76 -9.39 14.30 -16.43
CA ALA A 76 -9.29 13.60 -17.71
C ALA A 76 -8.21 12.50 -17.72
N GLU A 77 -7.06 12.74 -17.10
CA GLU A 77 -5.93 11.83 -17.20
C GLU A 77 -5.17 11.74 -15.88
N TYR A 78 -5.06 10.51 -15.37
CA TYR A 78 -4.38 10.19 -14.11
C TYR A 78 -3.37 9.08 -14.31
N ARG A 79 -2.24 9.17 -13.60
CA ARG A 79 -1.19 8.15 -13.63
C ARG A 79 -0.79 7.78 -12.21
N ILE A 80 -0.26 6.56 -12.05
CA ILE A 80 0.27 6.10 -10.77
C ILE A 80 1.77 6.36 -10.74
N VAL A 81 2.23 6.96 -9.64
CA VAL A 81 3.62 7.27 -9.40
C VAL A 81 4.06 6.63 -8.07
N ALA A 82 5.35 6.43 -7.91
CA ALA A 82 5.94 6.01 -6.64
C ALA A 82 6.68 7.19 -6.01
N LEU A 83 6.37 7.48 -4.75
CA LEU A 83 7.02 8.56 -4.01
C LEU A 83 8.43 8.16 -3.63
N SER A 84 9.38 9.08 -3.75
CA SER A 84 10.78 8.81 -3.40
C SER A 84 11.02 8.67 -1.89
N GLY A 85 10.21 9.35 -1.09
CA GLY A 85 10.43 9.47 0.35
C GLY A 85 11.62 10.37 0.70
N ARG A 86 12.25 10.99 -0.29
CA ARG A 86 13.40 11.88 -0.11
C ARG A 86 13.04 13.30 -0.54
N ARG A 87 13.42 14.27 0.29
CA ARG A 87 13.18 15.67 0.00
C ARG A 87 13.94 16.09 -1.27
N GLY A 88 13.26 16.78 -2.19
CA GLY A 88 13.84 17.27 -3.42
C GLY A 88 13.93 16.24 -4.55
N VAL A 89 13.57 14.98 -4.30
CA VAL A 89 13.53 13.95 -5.34
C VAL A 89 12.08 13.77 -5.81
N PRO A 90 11.78 13.99 -7.09
CA PRO A 90 10.42 13.89 -7.59
C PRO A 90 9.92 12.44 -7.61
N PRO A 91 8.60 12.22 -7.60
CA PRO A 91 8.02 10.90 -7.81
C PRO A 91 8.38 10.36 -9.20
N ARG A 92 8.44 9.03 -9.32
CA ARG A 92 8.67 8.38 -10.61
C ARG A 92 7.40 7.69 -11.10
N ALA A 93 7.17 7.69 -12.40
CA ALA A 93 6.08 6.92 -13.00
C ALA A 93 6.34 5.42 -12.83
N VAL A 94 5.32 4.68 -12.39
CA VAL A 94 5.43 3.24 -12.15
C VAL A 94 5.33 2.46 -13.47
N ASP A 95 4.44 2.91 -14.36
CA ASP A 95 4.21 2.30 -15.67
C ASP A 95 3.61 3.35 -16.61
N ASP A 96 3.21 2.93 -17.81
CA ASP A 96 2.62 3.81 -18.83
C ASP A 96 1.09 3.84 -18.77
N GLN A 97 0.48 3.17 -17.80
CA GLN A 97 -0.97 3.10 -17.70
C GLN A 97 -1.58 4.45 -17.35
N VAL A 98 -2.63 4.82 -18.07
CA VAL A 98 -3.39 6.06 -17.90
C VAL A 98 -4.81 5.72 -17.49
N PHE A 99 -5.34 6.44 -16.50
CA PHE A 99 -6.70 6.27 -16.01
C PHE A 99 -7.53 7.50 -16.34
N ALA A 100 -8.78 7.29 -16.73
CA ALA A 100 -9.68 8.36 -17.11
C ALA A 100 -10.31 9.09 -15.91
N SER A 101 -10.31 8.46 -14.72
CA SER A 101 -10.87 9.03 -13.51
C SER A 101 -10.00 8.76 -12.30
N GLU A 102 -10.15 9.60 -11.28
CA GLU A 102 -9.47 9.40 -9.98
C GLU A 102 -9.88 8.08 -9.34
N GLN A 103 -11.16 7.72 -9.41
CA GLN A 103 -11.67 6.46 -8.87
C GLN A 103 -10.98 5.24 -9.50
N GLU A 104 -10.84 5.23 -10.81
CA GLU A 104 -10.14 4.15 -11.53
C GLU A 104 -8.66 4.09 -11.13
N ALA A 105 -8.01 5.25 -11.01
CA ALA A 105 -6.62 5.35 -10.60
C ALA A 105 -6.42 4.85 -9.16
N LEU A 106 -7.31 5.20 -8.23
CA LEU A 106 -7.28 4.72 -6.85
C LEU A 106 -7.43 3.20 -6.77
N HIS A 107 -8.32 2.62 -7.56
CA HIS A 107 -8.46 1.18 -7.64
C HIS A 107 -7.20 0.54 -8.24
N GLY A 108 -6.60 1.17 -9.24
CA GLY A 108 -5.33 0.74 -9.82
C GLY A 108 -4.19 0.72 -8.79
N VAL A 109 -4.12 1.71 -7.92
CA VAL A 109 -3.17 1.73 -6.79
C VAL A 109 -3.44 0.56 -5.85
N PHE A 110 -4.71 0.33 -5.51
CA PHE A 110 -5.10 -0.79 -4.65
C PHE A 110 -4.66 -2.13 -5.24
N LEU A 111 -4.87 -2.36 -6.53
CA LEU A 111 -4.44 -3.58 -7.21
C LEU A 111 -2.93 -3.78 -7.15
N LYS A 112 -2.15 -2.72 -7.32
CA LYS A 112 -0.68 -2.80 -7.22
C LYS A 112 -0.24 -3.14 -5.80
N ARG A 113 -0.86 -2.57 -4.78
CA ARG A 113 -0.56 -2.85 -3.38
C ARG A 113 -0.94 -4.28 -2.99
N VAL A 114 -2.08 -4.76 -3.49
CA VAL A 114 -2.50 -6.16 -3.29
C VAL A 114 -1.48 -7.11 -3.92
N ARG A 115 -1.02 -6.81 -5.13
CA ARG A 115 0.00 -7.60 -5.82
C ARG A 115 1.29 -7.65 -5.00
N ASP A 116 1.77 -6.50 -4.53
CA ASP A 116 2.98 -6.42 -3.71
C ASP A 116 2.82 -7.21 -2.40
N LEU A 117 1.65 -7.13 -1.76
CA LEU A 117 1.36 -7.92 -0.57
C LEU A 117 1.39 -9.42 -0.84
N MET A 118 0.75 -9.86 -1.91
CA MET A 118 0.68 -11.28 -2.26
C MET A 118 2.05 -11.85 -2.66
N ASP A 119 2.92 -11.02 -3.22
CA ASP A 119 4.28 -11.39 -3.61
C ASP A 119 5.30 -11.30 -2.46
N SER A 120 4.91 -10.78 -1.33
CA SER A 120 5.79 -10.58 -0.17
C SER A 120 6.07 -11.85 0.65
#